data_fbc7e7abe927b5af96f5e25770c86878
#
_entry.id   fbc7e7abe927b5af96f5e25770c86878
#
_cell.length_a   1.000
_cell.length_b   1.000
_cell.length_c   1.000
_cell.angle_alpha   90.00
_cell.angle_beta   90.00
_cell.angle_gamma   90.00
#
_symmetry.space_group_name_H-M   'P 1'
#
loop_
_entity.id
_entity.type
_entity.pdbx_description
1 polymer ?
#
loop_
_entity_poly.entity_id
_entity_poly.type
_entity_poly.pdbx_seq_one_letter_code
_entity_poly.pdbx_strand_id
1 'polypeptide(L)'
;LALGGRPIDRRTVYAVNGVDLSIKRGEVVGLVGESGCGKSTLGRVVAGLHRQTEGELLYQGQDAVRLRGAEKLAYTLGVQMIFQDPQASLNPRQRLRQILGESLKVHKLAPPAEIPGRIDQALKEVGLDAEYRDRFPHQISGGQRQRIGIARALMVAPKFLVCDEPVAALDVSIQAQVINLFMDLREQHGFTYLFISHDLGVVKHISDRVAIMYLGKIVEISTSAEIFARANHPYTQALMAEVPDVARRGRKFTPIKGEIPSPLNPPSGCTFNPRCPHAMPRCREQAPVLKEISAGHWSACHLNEASA
;
A
#
# COMPACT_ATOMS: atom_id res chain seq x y z
N LEU A 1 0.20 -17.99 1.64
CA LEU A 1 -1.11 -18.34 2.22
C LEU A 1 -1.50 -19.76 1.78
N ALA A 2 -1.76 -20.66 2.75
CA ALA A 2 -2.24 -22.01 2.45
C ALA A 2 -3.77 -21.98 2.32
N LEU A 3 -4.28 -22.42 1.18
CA LEU A 3 -5.71 -22.63 0.98
C LEU A 3 -6.10 -23.97 1.60
N GLY A 4 -7.17 -23.97 2.43
CA GLY A 4 -7.68 -25.16 3.08
C GLY A 4 -8.13 -26.21 2.07
N GLY A 5 -7.59 -27.40 2.17
CA GLY A 5 -7.92 -28.61 1.43
C GLY A 5 -7.63 -29.83 2.28
N ARG A 6 -7.91 -31.04 1.77
CA ARG A 6 -7.46 -32.28 2.42
C ARG A 6 -5.94 -32.28 2.56
N PRO A 7 -5.34 -32.96 3.56
CA PRO A 7 -3.89 -32.90 3.84
C PRO A 7 -2.98 -33.16 2.63
N ILE A 8 -3.48 -33.78 1.57
CA ILE A 8 -2.75 -34.14 0.35
C ILE A 8 -2.85 -33.04 -0.75
N ASP A 9 -3.71 -32.01 -0.58
CA ASP A 9 -3.98 -31.01 -1.63
C ASP A 9 -3.80 -29.58 -1.15
N ARG A 10 -2.77 -29.33 -0.33
CA ARG A 10 -2.40 -27.98 0.11
C ARG A 10 -1.71 -27.22 -1.02
N ARG A 11 -2.44 -26.34 -1.68
CA ARG A 11 -1.88 -25.45 -2.68
C ARG A 11 -1.29 -24.21 -2.00
N THR A 12 -0.08 -23.83 -2.38
CA THR A 12 0.60 -22.63 -1.87
C THR A 12 0.35 -21.47 -2.83
N VAL A 13 -0.13 -20.34 -2.30
CA VAL A 13 -0.25 -19.09 -3.05
C VAL A 13 0.99 -18.24 -2.81
N TYR A 14 1.72 -17.93 -3.87
CA TYR A 14 2.88 -17.04 -3.85
C TYR A 14 2.43 -15.57 -3.94
N ALA A 15 1.77 -15.08 -2.88
CA ALA A 15 1.21 -13.73 -2.86
C ALA A 15 2.28 -12.63 -2.78
N VAL A 16 3.38 -12.90 -2.06
CA VAL A 16 4.60 -12.06 -2.00
C VAL A 16 5.78 -13.01 -2.14
N ASN A 17 6.63 -12.79 -3.13
CA ASN A 17 7.66 -13.76 -3.51
C ASN A 17 8.97 -13.06 -3.85
N GLY A 18 9.85 -12.90 -2.86
CA GLY A 18 11.15 -12.25 -3.03
C GLY A 18 11.01 -10.75 -3.30
N VAL A 19 10.44 -10.02 -2.33
CA VAL A 19 10.31 -8.56 -2.37
C VAL A 19 11.37 -7.94 -1.48
N ASP A 20 12.23 -7.10 -2.08
CA ASP A 20 13.17 -6.25 -1.38
C ASP A 20 12.69 -4.80 -1.53
N LEU A 21 12.30 -4.17 -0.41
CA LEU A 21 11.77 -2.82 -0.36
C LEU A 21 12.26 -2.11 0.90
N SER A 22 12.87 -0.96 0.72
CA SER A 22 13.22 -0.06 1.82
C SER A 22 12.42 1.24 1.73
N ILE A 23 11.94 1.73 2.87
CA ILE A 23 11.19 2.98 2.99
C ILE A 23 11.89 3.84 4.04
N LYS A 24 12.28 5.06 3.66
CA LYS A 24 12.95 6.00 4.54
C LYS A 24 11.94 6.74 5.41
N ARG A 25 12.40 7.23 6.56
CA ARG A 25 11.55 8.06 7.43
C ARG A 25 11.08 9.31 6.69
N GLY A 26 9.79 9.62 6.79
CA GLY A 26 9.15 10.76 6.12
C GLY A 26 8.91 10.56 4.63
N GLU A 27 9.29 9.39 4.06
CA GLU A 27 9.10 9.07 2.65
C GLU A 27 7.69 8.51 2.38
N VAL A 28 7.13 8.83 1.22
CA VAL A 28 5.95 8.18 0.67
C VAL A 28 6.37 7.26 -0.46
N VAL A 29 6.22 5.96 -0.27
CA VAL A 29 6.41 4.98 -1.33
C VAL A 29 5.05 4.53 -1.84
N GLY A 30 4.75 4.82 -3.10
CA GLY A 30 3.59 4.30 -3.82
C GLY A 30 3.83 2.85 -4.24
N LEU A 31 2.92 1.95 -3.91
CA LEU A 31 2.95 0.55 -4.36
C LEU A 31 1.82 0.32 -5.34
N VAL A 32 2.19 0.04 -6.59
CA VAL A 32 1.26 -0.06 -7.73
C VAL A 32 1.35 -1.41 -8.40
N GLY A 33 0.26 -1.85 -8.99
CA GLY A 33 0.16 -3.09 -9.78
C GLY A 33 -1.29 -3.52 -9.94
N GLU A 34 -1.54 -4.46 -10.85
CA GLU A 34 -2.86 -5.00 -11.10
C GLU A 34 -3.48 -5.66 -9.86
N SER A 35 -4.81 -5.78 -9.83
CA SER A 35 -5.53 -6.45 -8.73
C SER A 35 -5.01 -7.89 -8.53
N GLY A 36 -4.88 -8.31 -7.27
CA GLY A 36 -4.40 -9.65 -6.94
C GLY A 36 -2.89 -9.87 -7.03
N CYS A 37 -2.08 -8.86 -7.40
CA CYS A 37 -0.62 -9.04 -7.51
C CYS A 37 0.13 -9.12 -6.16
N GLY A 38 -0.56 -8.97 -5.01
CA GLY A 38 0.03 -9.15 -3.68
C GLY A 38 0.21 -7.87 -2.84
N LYS A 39 -0.17 -6.68 -3.34
CA LYS A 39 0.01 -5.38 -2.65
C LYS A 39 -0.55 -5.36 -1.23
N SER A 40 -1.84 -5.69 -1.07
CA SER A 40 -2.49 -5.71 0.25
C SER A 40 -1.89 -6.77 1.17
N THR A 41 -1.42 -7.90 0.63
CA THR A 41 -0.71 -8.92 1.42
C THR A 41 0.61 -8.37 1.96
N LEU A 42 1.40 -7.70 1.11
CA LEU A 42 2.63 -7.02 1.54
C LEU A 42 2.33 -5.96 2.60
N GLY A 43 1.32 -5.12 2.37
CA GLY A 43 0.88 -4.11 3.35
C GLY A 43 0.51 -4.71 4.71
N ARG A 44 -0.23 -5.83 4.72
CA ARG A 44 -0.60 -6.54 5.96
C ARG A 44 0.61 -7.18 6.67
N VAL A 45 1.60 -7.65 5.92
CA VAL A 45 2.86 -8.14 6.51
C VAL A 45 3.61 -6.98 7.15
N VAL A 46 3.75 -5.85 6.46
CA VAL A 46 4.40 -4.64 6.99
C VAL A 46 3.67 -4.08 8.21
N ALA A 47 2.33 -4.14 8.24
CA ALA A 47 1.54 -3.73 9.40
C ALA A 47 1.54 -4.77 10.55
N GLY A 48 2.23 -5.90 10.39
CA GLY A 48 2.29 -6.97 11.40
C GLY A 48 1.00 -7.76 11.57
N LEU A 49 0.04 -7.62 10.64
CA LEU A 49 -1.24 -8.35 10.64
C LEU A 49 -1.08 -9.76 10.06
N HIS A 50 -0.11 -9.96 9.18
CA HIS A 50 0.31 -11.27 8.69
C HIS A 50 1.77 -11.49 8.98
N ARG A 51 2.12 -12.73 9.33
CA ARG A 51 3.52 -13.13 9.46
C ARG A 51 4.03 -13.57 8.09
N GLN A 52 5.23 -13.09 7.70
CA GLN A 52 5.93 -13.63 6.53
C GLN A 52 6.29 -15.11 6.73
N THR A 53 6.28 -15.87 5.65
CA THR A 53 6.68 -17.28 5.65
C THR A 53 8.20 -17.38 5.72
N GLU A 54 8.90 -16.53 4.96
CA GLU A 54 10.36 -16.45 4.86
C GLU A 54 10.77 -14.97 4.71
N GLY A 55 12.07 -14.69 4.85
CA GLY A 55 12.64 -13.37 4.75
C GLY A 55 12.58 -12.58 6.07
N GLU A 56 12.99 -11.33 6.00
CA GLU A 56 13.08 -10.43 7.14
C GLU A 56 12.21 -9.20 6.98
N LEU A 57 11.62 -8.73 8.07
CA LEU A 57 10.93 -7.45 8.16
C LEU A 57 11.62 -6.59 9.20
N LEU A 58 12.38 -5.60 8.75
CA LEU A 58 13.11 -4.72 9.64
C LEU A 58 12.29 -3.43 9.91
N TYR A 59 12.08 -3.10 11.16
CA TYR A 59 11.53 -1.84 11.62
C TYR A 59 12.56 -1.11 12.49
N GLN A 60 13.03 0.05 12.03
CA GLN A 60 14.11 0.80 12.69
C GLN A 60 15.36 -0.05 12.95
N GLY A 61 15.72 -0.92 12.00
CA GLY A 61 16.88 -1.80 12.07
C GLY A 61 16.69 -3.08 12.90
N GLN A 62 15.52 -3.29 13.51
CA GLN A 62 15.22 -4.47 14.31
C GLN A 62 14.24 -5.40 13.56
N ASP A 63 14.44 -6.71 13.65
CA ASP A 63 13.52 -7.70 13.08
C ASP A 63 12.18 -7.67 13.82
N ALA A 64 11.12 -7.18 13.15
CA ALA A 64 9.79 -7.01 13.71
C ALA A 64 9.16 -8.33 14.21
N VAL A 65 9.60 -9.49 13.68
CA VAL A 65 9.13 -10.81 14.10
C VAL A 65 9.73 -11.22 15.46
N ARG A 66 10.93 -10.73 15.75
CA ARG A 66 11.65 -11.04 16.99
C ARG A 66 11.30 -10.10 18.14
N LEU A 67 10.66 -8.98 17.88
CA LEU A 67 10.26 -8.03 18.92
C LEU A 67 9.33 -8.67 19.96
N ARG A 68 9.53 -8.32 21.23
CA ARG A 68 8.74 -8.81 22.38
C ARG A 68 8.41 -7.67 23.33
N GLY A 69 7.40 -7.87 24.18
CA GLY A 69 7.06 -6.94 25.24
C GLY A 69 6.85 -5.50 24.76
N ALA A 70 7.56 -4.55 25.36
CA ALA A 70 7.45 -3.13 25.08
C ALA A 70 7.85 -2.77 23.62
N GLU A 71 8.87 -3.42 23.07
CA GLU A 71 9.31 -3.19 21.68
C GLU A 71 8.25 -3.64 20.68
N LYS A 72 7.60 -4.80 20.93
CA LYS A 72 6.50 -5.27 20.09
C LYS A 72 5.30 -4.32 20.16
N LEU A 73 4.99 -3.81 21.34
CA LEU A 73 3.94 -2.80 21.50
C LEU A 73 4.29 -1.51 20.75
N ALA A 74 5.53 -1.02 20.89
CA ALA A 74 6.01 0.17 20.18
C ALA A 74 5.90 0.01 18.66
N TYR A 75 6.26 -1.15 18.10
CA TYR A 75 6.05 -1.47 16.70
C TYR A 75 4.55 -1.46 16.33
N THR A 76 3.71 -2.14 17.13
CA THR A 76 2.27 -2.24 16.86
C THR A 76 1.59 -0.87 16.87
N LEU A 77 1.97 0.01 17.79
CA LEU A 77 1.44 1.38 17.85
C LEU A 77 2.07 2.27 16.78
N GLY A 78 3.37 2.09 16.52
CA GLY A 78 4.13 2.88 15.57
C GLY A 78 3.79 2.63 14.10
N VAL A 79 3.24 1.45 13.78
CA VAL A 79 2.84 1.06 12.41
C VAL A 79 1.34 0.80 12.38
N GLN A 80 0.58 1.63 11.69
CA GLN A 80 -0.87 1.51 11.59
C GLN A 80 -1.30 1.27 10.14
N MET A 81 -2.47 0.62 9.98
CA MET A 81 -3.04 0.35 8.66
C MET A 81 -4.38 1.04 8.47
N ILE A 82 -4.52 1.73 7.35
CA ILE A 82 -5.77 2.29 6.86
C ILE A 82 -6.28 1.36 5.77
N PHE A 83 -7.46 0.79 5.97
CA PHE A 83 -8.01 -0.26 5.12
C PHE A 83 -8.80 0.29 3.94
N GLN A 84 -8.89 -0.50 2.89
CA GLN A 84 -9.61 -0.21 1.65
C GLN A 84 -11.11 0.04 1.88
N ASP A 85 -11.74 -0.75 2.75
CA ASP A 85 -13.17 -0.62 3.07
C ASP A 85 -13.34 0.02 4.46
N PRO A 86 -13.67 1.33 4.50
CA PRO A 86 -13.92 2.02 5.75
C PRO A 86 -15.18 1.50 6.46
N GLN A 87 -16.14 0.93 5.72
CA GLN A 87 -17.37 0.42 6.31
C GLN A 87 -17.12 -0.88 7.07
N ALA A 88 -16.38 -1.82 6.48
CA ALA A 88 -16.00 -3.07 7.14
C ALA A 88 -15.03 -2.85 8.32
N SER A 89 -14.31 -1.72 8.33
CA SER A 89 -13.32 -1.41 9.36
C SER A 89 -13.89 -0.78 10.63
N LEU A 90 -15.12 -0.28 10.63
CA LEU A 90 -15.78 0.38 11.75
C LEU A 90 -16.90 -0.48 12.30
N ASN A 91 -16.94 -0.69 13.63
CA ASN A 91 -18.04 -1.43 14.26
C ASN A 91 -19.36 -0.62 14.18
N PRO A 92 -20.39 -1.10 13.42
CA PRO A 92 -21.61 -0.33 13.19
C PRO A 92 -22.47 -0.14 14.44
N ARG A 93 -22.23 -0.90 15.51
CA ARG A 93 -22.97 -0.85 16.77
C ARG A 93 -22.34 0.11 17.79
N GLN A 94 -21.17 0.68 17.48
CA GLN A 94 -20.48 1.61 18.37
C GLN A 94 -20.60 3.04 17.84
N ARG A 95 -20.64 4.03 18.77
CA ARG A 95 -20.51 5.44 18.42
C ARG A 95 -19.07 5.75 18.07
N LEU A 96 -18.82 6.78 17.23
CA LEU A 96 -17.48 7.15 16.80
C LEU A 96 -16.52 7.43 17.95
N ARG A 97 -17.00 8.05 19.06
CA ARG A 97 -16.21 8.23 20.28
C ARG A 97 -15.71 6.92 20.90
N GLN A 98 -16.48 5.84 20.77
CA GLN A 98 -16.06 4.53 21.28
C GLN A 98 -15.00 3.91 20.38
N ILE A 99 -15.22 3.97 19.05
CA ILE A 99 -14.29 3.48 18.04
C ILE A 99 -12.93 4.20 18.13
N LEU A 100 -12.94 5.55 18.20
CA LEU A 100 -11.72 6.35 18.28
C LEU A 100 -11.01 6.19 19.61
N GLY A 101 -11.76 6.15 20.73
CA GLY A 101 -11.17 6.07 22.05
C GLY A 101 -10.72 4.67 22.48
N GLU A 102 -11.05 3.61 21.73
CA GLU A 102 -10.77 2.22 22.09
C GLU A 102 -9.28 1.95 22.27
N SER A 103 -8.45 2.35 21.29
CA SER A 103 -7.00 2.15 21.33
C SER A 103 -6.34 2.86 22.51
N LEU A 104 -6.79 4.08 22.83
CA LEU A 104 -6.28 4.83 23.99
C LEU A 104 -6.58 4.12 25.31
N LYS A 105 -7.77 3.52 25.45
CA LYS A 105 -8.19 2.79 26.64
C LYS A 105 -7.45 1.46 26.79
N VAL A 106 -7.44 0.65 25.70
CA VAL A 106 -6.85 -0.69 25.70
C VAL A 106 -5.34 -0.63 26.00
N HIS A 107 -4.65 0.29 25.38
CA HIS A 107 -3.20 0.45 25.54
C HIS A 107 -2.80 1.44 26.64
N LYS A 108 -3.79 2.01 27.38
CA LYS A 108 -3.57 2.98 28.46
C LYS A 108 -2.70 4.17 28.03
N LEU A 109 -2.95 4.70 26.81
CA LEU A 109 -2.15 5.78 26.22
C LEU A 109 -2.55 7.17 26.73
N ALA A 110 -3.69 7.27 27.42
CA ALA A 110 -4.17 8.52 28.03
C ALA A 110 -5.03 8.24 29.26
N PRO A 111 -5.03 9.15 30.24
CA PRO A 111 -6.01 9.14 31.33
C PRO A 111 -7.44 9.24 30.78
N PRO A 112 -8.45 8.59 31.41
CA PRO A 112 -9.84 8.64 30.94
C PRO A 112 -10.39 10.06 30.72
N ALA A 113 -9.97 11.01 31.54
CA ALA A 113 -10.39 12.41 31.44
C ALA A 113 -9.89 13.13 30.20
N GLU A 114 -8.75 12.72 29.62
CA GLU A 114 -8.17 13.32 28.42
C GLU A 114 -8.72 12.73 27.11
N ILE A 115 -9.30 11.53 27.16
CA ILE A 115 -9.74 10.81 25.95
C ILE A 115 -10.73 11.63 25.11
N PRO A 116 -11.74 12.30 25.68
CA PRO A 116 -12.67 13.13 24.88
C PRO A 116 -11.94 14.24 24.09
N GLY A 117 -11.02 14.96 24.73
CA GLY A 117 -10.26 16.02 24.08
C GLY A 117 -9.36 15.51 22.95
N ARG A 118 -8.73 14.32 23.12
CA ARG A 118 -7.94 13.68 22.06
C ARG A 118 -8.80 13.23 20.88
N ILE A 119 -10.03 12.77 21.14
CA ILE A 119 -11.00 12.43 20.07
C ILE A 119 -11.39 13.70 19.29
N ASP A 120 -11.71 14.79 19.99
CA ASP A 120 -12.10 16.05 19.36
C ASP A 120 -10.94 16.60 18.49
N GLN A 121 -9.70 16.50 18.99
CA GLN A 121 -8.51 16.88 18.23
C GLN A 121 -8.34 16.02 16.97
N ALA A 122 -8.45 14.69 17.08
CA ALA A 122 -8.31 13.78 15.95
C ALA A 122 -9.42 14.00 14.90
N LEU A 123 -10.64 14.30 15.30
CA LEU A 123 -11.72 14.68 14.39
C LEU A 123 -11.38 15.98 13.63
N LYS A 124 -10.88 16.99 14.33
CA LYS A 124 -10.45 18.26 13.73
C LYS A 124 -9.32 18.06 12.72
N GLU A 125 -8.33 17.23 13.04
CA GLU A 125 -7.20 16.90 12.15
C GLU A 125 -7.65 16.29 10.81
N VAL A 126 -8.76 15.54 10.82
CA VAL A 126 -9.33 14.98 9.59
C VAL A 126 -10.45 15.85 8.98
N GLY A 127 -10.62 17.09 9.45
CA GLY A 127 -11.60 18.04 8.94
C GLY A 127 -13.05 17.66 9.27
N LEU A 128 -13.30 17.10 10.46
CA LEU A 128 -14.63 16.80 11.00
C LEU A 128 -14.86 17.56 12.30
N ASP A 129 -16.11 17.99 12.53
CA ASP A 129 -16.52 18.67 13.76
C ASP A 129 -16.62 17.70 14.94
N ALA A 130 -16.41 18.21 16.16
CA ALA A 130 -16.47 17.40 17.38
C ALA A 130 -17.84 16.71 17.59
N GLU A 131 -18.94 17.28 17.08
CA GLU A 131 -20.27 16.68 17.18
C GLU A 131 -20.36 15.29 16.53
N TYR A 132 -19.47 14.96 15.56
CA TYR A 132 -19.44 13.66 14.90
C TYR A 132 -19.15 12.53 15.88
N ARG A 133 -18.48 12.77 17.00
CA ARG A 133 -18.13 11.76 18.00
C ARG A 133 -19.32 10.96 18.52
N ASP A 134 -20.54 11.58 18.52
CA ASP A 134 -21.76 10.95 19.04
C ASP A 134 -22.57 10.21 17.98
N ARG A 135 -22.18 10.32 16.72
CA ARG A 135 -22.80 9.61 15.58
C ARG A 135 -22.36 8.14 15.52
N PHE A 136 -23.14 7.34 14.83
CA PHE A 136 -22.81 5.97 14.44
C PHE A 136 -22.26 5.93 13.00
N PRO A 137 -21.48 4.91 12.61
CA PRO A 137 -20.94 4.78 11.24
C PRO A 137 -21.98 4.86 10.12
N HIS A 138 -23.19 4.36 10.34
CA HIS A 138 -24.28 4.42 9.35
C HIS A 138 -24.88 5.82 9.18
N GLN A 139 -24.60 6.77 10.06
CA GLN A 139 -25.12 8.14 10.03
C GLN A 139 -24.19 9.12 9.30
N ILE A 140 -23.10 8.63 8.70
CA ILE A 140 -22.08 9.45 8.03
C ILE A 140 -21.82 8.93 6.61
N SER A 141 -21.35 9.80 5.72
CA SER A 141 -21.03 9.49 4.32
C SER A 141 -19.82 8.58 4.19
N GLY A 142 -19.59 8.01 2.99
CA GLY A 142 -18.40 7.19 2.68
C GLY A 142 -17.10 7.92 2.92
N GLY A 143 -16.97 9.15 2.44
CA GLY A 143 -15.80 9.99 2.65
C GLY A 143 -15.57 10.36 4.12
N GLN A 144 -16.66 10.61 4.87
CA GLN A 144 -16.56 10.85 6.32
C GLN A 144 -16.12 9.58 7.06
N ARG A 145 -16.62 8.38 6.68
CA ARG A 145 -16.14 7.11 7.26
C ARG A 145 -14.64 6.90 7.00
N GLN A 146 -14.17 7.24 5.79
CA GLN A 146 -12.75 7.17 5.49
C GLN A 146 -11.93 8.10 6.40
N ARG A 147 -12.37 9.34 6.58
CA ARG A 147 -11.73 10.29 7.51
C ARG A 147 -11.72 9.78 8.95
N ILE A 148 -12.79 9.12 9.40
CA ILE A 148 -12.83 8.44 10.73
C ILE A 148 -11.83 7.28 10.78
N GLY A 149 -11.69 6.50 9.71
CA GLY A 149 -10.67 5.44 9.62
C GLY A 149 -9.24 5.99 9.75
N ILE A 150 -8.97 7.13 9.11
CA ILE A 150 -7.71 7.86 9.25
C ILE A 150 -7.55 8.36 10.70
N ALA A 151 -8.55 9.07 11.25
CA ALA A 151 -8.51 9.56 12.63
C ALA A 151 -8.23 8.43 13.63
N ARG A 152 -8.85 7.25 13.45
CA ARG A 152 -8.61 6.08 14.30
C ARG A 152 -7.14 5.64 14.27
N ALA A 153 -6.52 5.62 13.10
CA ALA A 153 -5.11 5.29 12.99
C ALA A 153 -4.21 6.32 13.69
N LEU A 154 -4.58 7.61 13.65
CA LEU A 154 -3.84 8.70 14.29
C LEU A 154 -3.92 8.69 15.81
N MET A 155 -4.96 8.08 16.42
CA MET A 155 -5.15 8.06 17.88
C MET A 155 -3.96 7.52 18.67
N VAL A 156 -3.16 6.65 18.07
CA VAL A 156 -1.98 6.03 18.71
C VAL A 156 -0.66 6.74 18.36
N ALA A 157 -0.72 7.90 17.69
CA ALA A 157 0.43 8.68 17.24
C ALA A 157 1.45 7.80 16.46
N PRO A 158 1.04 7.19 15.33
CA PRO A 158 1.90 6.31 14.55
C PRO A 158 3.07 7.08 13.93
N LYS A 159 4.10 6.35 13.49
CA LYS A 159 5.22 6.89 12.70
C LYS A 159 5.15 6.45 11.25
N PHE A 160 4.48 5.33 11.00
CA PHE A 160 4.35 4.71 9.70
C PHE A 160 2.90 4.29 9.44
N LEU A 161 2.38 4.66 8.29
CA LEU A 161 1.02 4.31 7.86
C LEU A 161 1.07 3.47 6.58
N VAL A 162 0.45 2.30 6.65
CA VAL A 162 0.14 1.48 5.47
C VAL A 162 -1.26 1.87 5.00
N CYS A 163 -1.36 2.51 3.85
CA CYS A 163 -2.63 2.96 3.28
C CYS A 163 -3.02 1.99 2.16
N ASP A 164 -3.93 1.05 2.43
CA ASP A 164 -4.36 0.03 1.47
C ASP A 164 -5.59 0.54 0.70
N GLU A 165 -5.35 1.04 -0.51
CA GLU A 165 -6.36 1.61 -1.41
C GLU A 165 -7.33 2.61 -0.73
N PRO A 166 -6.82 3.60 0.00
CA PRO A 166 -7.63 4.40 0.93
C PRO A 166 -8.66 5.31 0.26
N VAL A 167 -8.65 5.41 -1.07
CA VAL A 167 -9.57 6.28 -1.84
C VAL A 167 -10.36 5.52 -2.91
N ALA A 168 -10.15 4.21 -3.08
CA ALA A 168 -10.70 3.44 -4.20
C ALA A 168 -12.24 3.40 -4.24
N ALA A 169 -12.90 3.49 -3.09
CA ALA A 169 -14.36 3.44 -2.97
C ALA A 169 -15.05 4.82 -2.90
N LEU A 170 -14.30 5.91 -3.22
CA LEU A 170 -14.79 7.28 -3.09
C LEU A 170 -14.96 7.95 -4.45
N ASP A 171 -15.90 8.89 -4.53
CA ASP A 171 -16.08 9.75 -5.69
C ASP A 171 -14.85 10.63 -5.92
N VAL A 172 -14.55 11.00 -7.16
CA VAL A 172 -13.34 11.73 -7.57
C VAL A 172 -13.10 13.01 -6.75
N SER A 173 -14.16 13.79 -6.48
CA SER A 173 -14.05 15.02 -5.68
C SER A 173 -13.67 14.74 -4.22
N ILE A 174 -14.18 13.65 -3.65
CA ILE A 174 -13.88 13.23 -2.28
C ILE A 174 -12.47 12.58 -2.23
N GLN A 175 -12.07 11.84 -3.26
CA GLN A 175 -10.70 11.32 -3.39
C GLN A 175 -9.68 12.45 -3.27
N ALA A 176 -9.83 13.54 -4.05
CA ALA A 176 -8.91 14.67 -4.01
C ALA A 176 -8.80 15.29 -2.60
N GLN A 177 -9.92 15.42 -1.89
CA GLN A 177 -9.92 15.93 -0.52
C GLN A 177 -9.17 15.00 0.46
N VAL A 178 -9.34 13.68 0.33
CA VAL A 178 -8.66 12.71 1.20
C VAL A 178 -7.17 12.62 0.89
N ILE A 179 -6.78 12.78 -0.38
CA ILE A 179 -5.36 12.82 -0.77
C ILE A 179 -4.69 14.07 -0.21
N ASN A 180 -5.33 15.25 -0.33
CA ASN A 180 -4.82 16.48 0.28
C ASN A 180 -4.68 16.31 1.80
N LEU A 181 -5.66 15.68 2.47
CA LEU A 181 -5.55 15.37 3.89
C LEU A 181 -4.31 14.52 4.22
N PHE A 182 -3.98 13.50 3.42
CA PHE A 182 -2.75 12.71 3.62
C PHE A 182 -1.49 13.56 3.45
N MET A 183 -1.48 14.49 2.48
CA MET A 183 -0.36 15.40 2.28
C MET A 183 -0.20 16.38 3.45
N ASP A 184 -1.29 16.98 3.92
CA ASP A 184 -1.30 17.88 5.08
C ASP A 184 -0.84 17.18 6.35
N LEU A 185 -1.31 15.96 6.59
CA LEU A 185 -0.89 15.13 7.72
C LEU A 185 0.60 14.76 7.64
N ARG A 186 1.11 14.48 6.43
CA ARG A 186 2.54 14.25 6.23
C ARG A 186 3.37 15.48 6.58
N GLU A 187 2.96 16.64 6.12
CA GLU A 187 3.65 17.90 6.38
C GLU A 187 3.65 18.25 7.87
N GLN A 188 2.49 18.07 8.53
CA GLN A 188 2.34 18.41 9.95
C GLN A 188 3.04 17.46 10.90
N HIS A 189 3.05 16.16 10.61
CA HIS A 189 3.51 15.11 11.54
C HIS A 189 4.77 14.36 11.08
N GLY A 190 5.22 14.57 9.83
CA GLY A 190 6.37 13.86 9.27
C GLY A 190 6.11 12.35 9.07
N PHE A 191 4.87 11.96 8.78
CA PHE A 191 4.52 10.56 8.59
C PHE A 191 5.25 9.92 7.41
N THR A 192 5.54 8.64 7.57
CA THR A 192 6.03 7.76 6.50
C THR A 192 4.87 6.94 5.97
N TYR A 193 4.72 6.82 4.65
CA TYR A 193 3.63 6.05 4.05
C TYR A 193 4.12 4.92 3.14
N LEU A 194 3.49 3.75 3.25
CA LEU A 194 3.37 2.80 2.14
C LEU A 194 1.96 2.98 1.57
N PHE A 195 1.88 3.67 0.43
CA PHE A 195 0.61 4.05 -0.19
C PHE A 195 0.27 3.10 -1.34
N ILE A 196 -0.64 2.17 -1.09
CA ILE A 196 -1.08 1.17 -2.05
C ILE A 196 -2.26 1.75 -2.84
N SER A 197 -2.14 1.77 -4.17
CA SER A 197 -3.22 2.19 -5.06
C SER A 197 -3.11 1.52 -6.42
N HIS A 198 -4.22 1.36 -7.10
CA HIS A 198 -4.26 1.03 -8.52
C HIS A 198 -4.42 2.28 -9.39
N ASP A 199 -4.73 3.45 -8.80
CA ASP A 199 -4.80 4.73 -9.50
C ASP A 199 -3.42 5.37 -9.58
N LEU A 200 -2.86 5.35 -10.79
CA LEU A 200 -1.54 5.92 -11.08
C LEU A 200 -1.51 7.46 -10.96
N GLY A 201 -2.63 8.13 -11.20
CA GLY A 201 -2.74 9.58 -11.04
C GLY A 201 -2.58 10.00 -9.58
N VAL A 202 -3.23 9.27 -8.68
CA VAL A 202 -3.11 9.44 -7.23
C VAL A 202 -1.67 9.19 -6.79
N VAL A 203 -1.08 8.07 -7.21
CA VAL A 203 0.29 7.70 -6.84
C VAL A 203 1.30 8.73 -7.33
N LYS A 204 1.15 9.21 -8.56
CA LYS A 204 1.99 10.28 -9.12
C LYS A 204 1.99 11.53 -8.25
N HIS A 205 0.84 11.87 -7.69
CA HIS A 205 0.65 13.10 -6.92
C HIS A 205 1.23 13.03 -5.51
N ILE A 206 1.09 11.88 -4.82
CA ILE A 206 1.44 11.77 -3.40
C ILE A 206 2.83 11.17 -3.15
N SER A 207 3.38 10.37 -4.09
CA SER A 207 4.54 9.52 -3.82
C SER A 207 5.87 10.17 -4.19
N ASP A 208 6.88 10.00 -3.34
CA ASP A 208 8.27 10.34 -3.65
C ASP A 208 8.90 9.29 -4.57
N ARG A 209 8.69 8.01 -4.24
CA ARG A 209 9.12 6.85 -5.04
C ARG A 209 7.93 5.95 -5.32
N VAL A 210 8.03 5.21 -6.43
CA VAL A 210 7.01 4.24 -6.84
C VAL A 210 7.66 2.88 -7.04
N ALA A 211 7.07 1.86 -6.39
CA ALA A 211 7.40 0.46 -6.57
C ALA A 211 6.28 -0.22 -7.38
N ILE A 212 6.64 -0.83 -8.48
CA ILE A 212 5.70 -1.54 -9.35
C ILE A 212 5.74 -3.03 -9.03
N MET A 213 4.59 -3.59 -8.67
CA MET A 213 4.46 -4.98 -8.25
C MET A 213 3.67 -5.81 -9.27
N TYR A 214 4.22 -6.96 -9.66
CA TYR A 214 3.58 -7.92 -10.55
C TYR A 214 3.76 -9.34 -10.01
N LEU A 215 2.66 -10.09 -9.84
CA LEU A 215 2.64 -11.47 -9.35
C LEU A 215 3.60 -11.73 -8.16
N GLY A 216 3.43 -10.94 -7.11
CA GLY A 216 4.20 -11.10 -5.87
C GLY A 216 5.62 -10.56 -5.91
N LYS A 217 6.09 -9.98 -7.01
CA LYS A 217 7.45 -9.45 -7.16
C LYS A 217 7.43 -7.96 -7.46
N ILE A 218 8.42 -7.23 -6.97
CA ILE A 218 8.70 -5.87 -7.43
C ILE A 218 9.51 -5.97 -8.71
N VAL A 219 8.99 -5.36 -9.78
CA VAL A 219 9.61 -5.40 -11.11
C VAL A 219 10.33 -4.10 -11.46
N GLU A 220 9.94 -3.00 -10.83
CA GLU A 220 10.60 -1.71 -11.04
C GLU A 220 10.41 -0.81 -9.82
N ILE A 221 11.44 -0.04 -9.43
CA ILE A 221 11.39 0.99 -8.39
C ILE A 221 12.19 2.20 -8.85
N SER A 222 11.59 3.39 -8.78
CA SER A 222 12.31 4.65 -8.97
C SER A 222 11.59 5.81 -8.29
N THR A 223 12.12 7.02 -8.46
CA THR A 223 11.38 8.23 -8.09
C THR A 223 10.08 8.31 -8.90
N SER A 224 9.05 8.93 -8.33
CA SER A 224 7.77 9.12 -9.02
C SER A 224 7.98 9.80 -10.37
N ALA A 225 8.77 10.87 -10.42
CA ALA A 225 9.08 11.59 -11.65
C ALA A 225 9.68 10.67 -12.74
N GLU A 226 10.63 9.80 -12.38
CA GLU A 226 11.31 8.91 -13.32
C GLU A 226 10.39 7.81 -13.85
N ILE A 227 9.60 7.17 -12.99
CA ILE A 227 8.62 6.15 -13.39
C ILE A 227 7.62 6.70 -14.41
N PHE A 228 7.09 7.91 -14.17
CA PHE A 228 6.10 8.50 -15.07
C PHE A 228 6.70 9.11 -16.36
N ALA A 229 7.99 9.48 -16.34
CA ALA A 229 8.67 10.01 -17.52
C ALA A 229 9.30 8.91 -18.38
N ARG A 230 9.96 7.92 -17.77
CA ARG A 230 10.86 6.95 -18.41
C ARG A 230 10.76 5.55 -17.81
N ALA A 231 9.54 5.00 -17.71
CA ALA A 231 9.35 3.61 -17.29
C ALA A 231 10.24 2.66 -18.08
N ASN A 232 10.97 1.78 -17.42
CA ASN A 232 11.90 0.86 -18.05
C ASN A 232 11.29 -0.52 -18.29
N HIS A 233 10.68 -1.12 -17.27
CA HIS A 233 10.12 -2.47 -17.39
C HIS A 233 8.90 -2.48 -18.33
N PRO A 234 8.77 -3.43 -19.27
CA PRO A 234 7.65 -3.46 -20.23
C PRO A 234 6.27 -3.48 -19.57
N TYR A 235 6.13 -4.10 -18.40
CA TYR A 235 4.89 -4.03 -17.62
C TYR A 235 4.59 -2.61 -17.14
N THR A 236 5.59 -1.91 -16.59
CA THR A 236 5.44 -0.52 -16.16
C THR A 236 5.07 0.39 -17.31
N GLN A 237 5.71 0.21 -18.48
CA GLN A 237 5.39 0.97 -19.70
C GLN A 237 3.93 0.76 -20.12
N ALA A 238 3.45 -0.48 -20.02
CA ALA A 238 2.08 -0.81 -20.35
C ALA A 238 1.09 -0.18 -19.35
N LEU A 239 1.39 -0.22 -18.02
CA LEU A 239 0.60 0.49 -17.00
C LEU A 239 0.57 2.00 -17.22
N MET A 240 1.74 2.62 -17.56
CA MET A 240 1.81 4.06 -17.83
C MET A 240 1.05 4.45 -19.10
N ALA A 241 0.90 3.52 -20.05
CA ALA A 241 0.10 3.76 -21.25
C ALA A 241 -1.41 3.83 -20.97
N GLU A 242 -1.86 3.27 -19.85
CA GLU A 242 -3.28 3.33 -19.40
C GLU A 242 -3.62 4.66 -18.70
N VAL A 243 -2.62 5.44 -18.28
CA VAL A 243 -2.86 6.74 -17.62
C VAL A 243 -3.40 7.74 -18.65
N PRO A 244 -4.58 8.33 -18.43
CA PRO A 244 -5.09 9.37 -19.30
C PRO A 244 -4.15 10.58 -19.30
N ASP A 245 -3.62 10.94 -20.46
CA ASP A 245 -2.81 12.15 -20.64
C ASP A 245 -3.59 13.17 -21.44
N VAL A 246 -4.04 14.25 -20.79
CA VAL A 246 -4.81 15.33 -21.41
C VAL A 246 -4.01 16.02 -22.54
N ALA A 247 -2.67 16.02 -22.45
CA ALA A 247 -1.78 16.62 -23.45
C ALA A 247 -1.62 15.75 -24.72
N ARG A 248 -1.94 14.47 -24.63
CA ARG A 248 -1.75 13.49 -25.73
C ARG A 248 -3.07 13.04 -26.34
N ARG A 249 -3.83 13.98 -26.87
CA ARG A 249 -5.09 13.69 -27.62
C ARG A 249 -4.80 12.77 -28.80
N GLY A 250 -5.48 11.61 -28.87
CA GLY A 250 -5.42 10.71 -30.04
C GLY A 250 -4.55 9.46 -29.89
N ARG A 251 -3.97 9.18 -28.72
CA ARG A 251 -3.25 7.90 -28.51
C ARG A 251 -4.24 6.74 -28.47
N LYS A 252 -4.07 5.73 -29.32
CA LYS A 252 -4.86 4.50 -29.26
C LYS A 252 -4.49 3.77 -27.97
N PHE A 253 -5.50 3.54 -27.12
CA PHE A 253 -5.38 2.68 -25.96
C PHE A 253 -5.00 1.27 -26.42
N THR A 254 -3.88 0.76 -25.94
CA THR A 254 -3.46 -0.63 -26.20
C THR A 254 -3.42 -1.33 -24.84
N PRO A 255 -4.48 -2.07 -24.48
CA PRO A 255 -4.52 -2.77 -23.20
C PRO A 255 -3.41 -3.82 -23.14
N ILE A 256 -2.96 -4.11 -21.93
CA ILE A 256 -2.01 -5.19 -21.67
C ILE A 256 -2.65 -6.51 -22.12
N LYS A 257 -2.07 -7.14 -23.15
CA LYS A 257 -2.63 -8.37 -23.72
C LYS A 257 -2.48 -9.56 -22.76
N GLY A 258 -3.45 -10.45 -22.81
CA GLY A 258 -3.48 -11.70 -22.06
C GLY A 258 -3.98 -11.56 -20.63
N GLU A 259 -4.37 -12.69 -20.04
CA GLU A 259 -4.84 -12.77 -18.66
C GLU A 259 -3.68 -12.76 -17.66
N ILE A 260 -3.94 -12.29 -16.45
CA ILE A 260 -2.97 -12.35 -15.34
C ILE A 260 -2.79 -13.81 -14.95
N PRO A 261 -1.57 -14.36 -14.98
CA PRO A 261 -1.33 -15.73 -14.56
C PRO A 261 -1.70 -15.98 -13.11
N SER A 262 -2.09 -17.21 -12.80
CA SER A 262 -2.48 -17.58 -11.44
C SER A 262 -1.28 -17.53 -10.48
N PRO A 263 -1.42 -16.92 -9.29
CA PRO A 263 -0.39 -16.95 -8.26
C PRO A 263 -0.20 -18.33 -7.62
N LEU A 264 -1.06 -19.31 -7.96
CA LEU A 264 -0.89 -20.71 -7.58
C LEU A 264 0.18 -21.42 -8.41
N ASN A 265 0.29 -21.05 -9.70
CA ASN A 265 1.25 -21.58 -10.65
C ASN A 265 1.88 -20.41 -11.42
N PRO A 266 2.76 -19.63 -10.78
CA PRO A 266 3.41 -18.51 -11.46
C PRO A 266 4.28 -19.02 -12.63
N PRO A 267 4.36 -18.27 -13.73
CA PRO A 267 5.23 -18.61 -14.85
C PRO A 267 6.68 -18.79 -14.41
N SER A 268 7.39 -19.73 -15.04
CA SER A 268 8.84 -19.89 -14.86
C SER A 268 9.57 -18.66 -15.40
N GLY A 269 10.73 -18.37 -14.87
CA GLY A 269 11.55 -17.22 -15.26
C GLY A 269 10.92 -15.88 -14.87
N CYS A 270 10.89 -14.95 -15.82
CA CYS A 270 10.23 -13.65 -15.64
C CYS A 270 8.71 -13.85 -15.55
N THR A 271 8.09 -13.45 -14.45
CA THR A 271 6.64 -13.63 -14.24
C THR A 271 5.77 -12.91 -15.27
N PHE A 272 6.30 -11.88 -15.92
CA PHE A 272 5.60 -11.14 -16.99
C PHE A 272 5.80 -11.74 -18.38
N ASN A 273 6.65 -12.78 -18.55
CA ASN A 273 7.00 -13.32 -19.87
C ASN A 273 5.79 -13.69 -20.76
N PRO A 274 4.65 -14.23 -20.27
CA PRO A 274 3.52 -14.59 -21.12
C PRO A 274 2.79 -13.39 -21.74
N ARG A 275 2.94 -12.21 -21.13
CA ARG A 275 2.26 -10.97 -21.55
C ARG A 275 3.22 -9.92 -22.12
N CYS A 276 4.53 -10.20 -22.06
CA CYS A 276 5.57 -9.27 -22.50
C CYS A 276 5.72 -9.28 -24.02
N PRO A 277 5.56 -8.14 -24.73
CA PRO A 277 5.76 -8.05 -26.17
C PRO A 277 7.22 -8.26 -26.59
N HIS A 278 8.17 -8.15 -25.63
CA HIS A 278 9.61 -8.30 -25.83
C HIS A 278 10.16 -9.59 -25.22
N ALA A 279 9.30 -10.61 -24.96
CA ALA A 279 9.72 -11.85 -24.33
C ALA A 279 10.75 -12.59 -25.20
N MET A 280 11.89 -12.94 -24.58
CA MET A 280 12.98 -13.73 -25.15
C MET A 280 12.97 -15.15 -24.56
N PRO A 281 13.64 -16.14 -25.17
CA PRO A 281 13.78 -17.49 -24.58
C PRO A 281 14.26 -17.46 -23.14
N ARG A 282 15.28 -16.67 -22.83
CA ARG A 282 15.83 -16.48 -21.48
C ARG A 282 14.76 -16.03 -20.45
N CYS A 283 13.78 -15.21 -20.89
CA CYS A 283 12.71 -14.76 -19.99
C CYS A 283 11.83 -15.91 -19.49
N ARG A 284 11.80 -17.04 -20.17
CA ARG A 284 11.03 -18.24 -19.77
C ARG A 284 11.83 -19.15 -18.84
N GLU A 285 13.16 -19.06 -18.90
CA GLU A 285 14.07 -19.96 -18.18
C GLU A 285 14.58 -19.35 -16.89
N GLN A 286 14.87 -18.03 -16.90
CA GLN A 286 15.52 -17.33 -15.81
C GLN A 286 14.68 -16.18 -15.30
N ALA A 287 14.51 -16.07 -13.98
CA ALA A 287 13.91 -14.90 -13.35
C ALA A 287 14.91 -13.73 -13.34
N PRO A 288 14.55 -12.56 -13.88
CA PRO A 288 15.43 -11.39 -13.80
C PRO A 288 15.56 -10.92 -12.34
N VAL A 289 16.75 -10.48 -11.99
CA VAL A 289 17.04 -9.89 -10.67
C VAL A 289 16.76 -8.39 -10.74
N LEU A 290 16.22 -7.83 -9.65
CA LEU A 290 16.04 -6.38 -9.50
C LEU A 290 17.43 -5.73 -9.38
N LYS A 291 17.86 -5.01 -10.42
CA LYS A 291 19.18 -4.36 -10.51
C LYS A 291 19.03 -2.86 -10.69
N GLU A 292 19.94 -2.10 -10.15
CA GLU A 292 20.04 -0.67 -10.42
C GLU A 292 20.51 -0.45 -11.86
N ILE A 293 19.70 0.27 -12.63
CA ILE A 293 19.97 0.58 -14.03
C ILE A 293 20.44 2.01 -14.24
N SER A 294 20.13 2.88 -13.29
CA SER A 294 20.64 4.24 -13.13
C SER A 294 20.44 4.65 -11.69
N ALA A 295 21.06 5.74 -11.25
CA ALA A 295 21.02 6.19 -9.85
C ALA A 295 19.60 6.23 -9.28
N GLY A 296 19.29 5.34 -8.33
CA GLY A 296 17.99 5.22 -7.68
C GLY A 296 16.88 4.61 -8.55
N HIS A 297 17.19 4.09 -9.74
CA HIS A 297 16.25 3.43 -10.63
C HIS A 297 16.60 1.94 -10.75
N TRP A 298 15.73 1.09 -10.27
CA TRP A 298 15.89 -0.37 -10.22
C TRP A 298 14.87 -1.05 -11.12
N SER A 299 15.29 -2.02 -11.92
CA SER A 299 14.41 -2.77 -12.82
C SER A 299 14.82 -4.24 -12.92
N ALA A 300 13.81 -5.13 -12.90
CA ALA A 300 13.97 -6.58 -13.04
C ALA A 300 13.62 -7.01 -14.48
N CYS A 301 14.45 -6.64 -15.45
CA CYS A 301 14.23 -6.95 -16.87
C CYS A 301 15.51 -7.36 -17.58
N HIS A 302 15.47 -8.48 -18.35
CA HIS A 302 16.59 -8.94 -19.14
C HIS A 302 16.96 -8.02 -20.31
N LEU A 303 16.07 -7.12 -20.75
CA LEU A 303 16.39 -6.13 -21.76
C LEU A 303 17.52 -5.19 -21.33
N ASN A 304 17.70 -5.00 -20.01
CA ASN A 304 18.77 -4.16 -19.46
C ASN A 304 20.16 -4.81 -19.57
N GLU A 305 20.24 -6.10 -19.84
CA GLU A 305 21.49 -6.86 -19.94
C GLU A 305 21.97 -6.98 -21.42
N ALA A 306 21.10 -6.65 -22.39
CA ALA A 306 21.43 -6.66 -23.80
C ALA A 306 22.13 -5.37 -24.28
N SER A 307 22.27 -4.37 -23.39
CA SER A 307 22.84 -3.04 -23.69
C SER A 307 24.21 -2.80 -23.04
N ALA A 308 24.85 -3.87 -22.51
CA ALA A 308 26.18 -3.83 -21.91
C ALA A 308 27.26 -4.42 -22.85
#